data_b1c030fd94afe2a984ef3cae0181a790
#
_entry.id   b1c030fd94afe2a984ef3cae0181a790
#
_cell.length_a   1.000
_cell.length_b   1.000
_cell.length_c   1.000
_cell.angle_alpha   90.00
_cell.angle_beta   90.00
_cell.angle_gamma   90.00
#
_symmetry.space_group_name_H-M   'P 1'
#
loop_
_entity.id
_entity.type
_entity.pdbx_description
1 polymer ?
#
loop_
_entity_poly.entity_id
_entity_poly.type
_entity_poly.pdbx_seq_one_letter_code
_entity_poly.pdbx_strand_id
1 'polypeptide(L)'
;MIPFIDLNAQQKLIRDKINKRINQVLDHGQYILGPEVKELEDRLSSFTGCKYVLCCSSGTDALLLSLLGLKIKPGEGVIVPAFTFASSAEVMPLLGAIPIFIDVKRDTFNIDPTKLSETLKTAKDIGINVKGIMPVGLFGQPAEMDLINNFAKNNNLWVLDDAAQSFGGMHKDKVVGNLSEVAATSFFPAKPLGCYGDGGAVFTNDREIYEIANSSHIHGMGKKRYEYDRIGMNARMSTIQAAILLEKLEIFPEELKKRQVVAENYNKNLNSLDIDIELPKINKNLKSSWAQYTILLPENINRDKLQEYLKSKNIPTAVYYPIPLNEHKPYSKYPVSKGGLDVTYYLSKNVLSLPMHPYLKEDEIIYISENINNFIKK
;
A
#
# COMPACT_ATOMS: atom_id res chain seq x y z
N MET A 1 -6.75 24.02 -12.87
CA MET A 1 -6.94 23.24 -11.62
C MET A 1 -5.84 22.21 -11.58
N ILE A 2 -5.06 22.17 -10.51
CA ILE A 2 -4.00 21.16 -10.29
C ILE A 2 -4.67 19.83 -10.00
N PRO A 3 -4.35 18.73 -10.70
CA PRO A 3 -4.89 17.41 -10.35
C PRO A 3 -4.20 16.86 -9.10
N PHE A 4 -4.93 16.14 -8.24
CA PHE A 4 -4.33 15.43 -7.10
C PHE A 4 -3.47 14.25 -7.58
N ILE A 5 -3.97 13.53 -8.60
CA ILE A 5 -3.27 12.50 -9.39
C ILE A 5 -3.66 12.73 -10.85
N ASP A 6 -2.69 12.76 -11.77
CA ASP A 6 -2.96 13.01 -13.20
C ASP A 6 -2.83 11.73 -14.03
N LEU A 7 -3.92 10.95 -14.04
CA LEU A 7 -4.03 9.75 -14.87
C LEU A 7 -4.15 10.10 -16.37
N ASN A 8 -4.67 11.29 -16.71
CA ASN A 8 -4.83 11.71 -18.09
C ASN A 8 -3.46 11.99 -18.75
N ALA A 9 -2.54 12.64 -18.03
CA ALA A 9 -1.18 12.86 -18.53
C ALA A 9 -0.46 11.53 -18.80
N GLN A 10 -0.58 10.56 -17.89
CA GLN A 10 -0.03 9.21 -18.08
C GLN A 10 -0.64 8.54 -19.32
N GLN A 11 -1.98 8.54 -19.41
CA GLN A 11 -2.69 7.88 -20.51
C GLN A 11 -2.29 8.44 -21.88
N LYS A 12 -2.12 9.76 -22.01
CA LYS A 12 -1.72 10.38 -23.28
C LYS A 12 -0.39 9.84 -23.80
N LEU A 13 0.56 9.51 -22.92
CA LEU A 13 1.87 9.00 -23.30
C LEU A 13 1.85 7.60 -23.88
N ILE A 14 0.90 6.76 -23.43
CA ILE A 14 0.89 5.32 -23.76
C ILE A 14 -0.43 4.86 -24.41
N ARG A 15 -1.29 5.80 -24.82
CA ARG A 15 -2.64 5.51 -25.34
C ARG A 15 -2.64 4.50 -26.48
N ASP A 16 -1.79 4.70 -27.47
CA ASP A 16 -1.78 3.83 -28.65
C ASP A 16 -1.28 2.43 -28.32
N LYS A 17 -0.31 2.33 -27.40
CA LYS A 17 0.18 1.02 -26.91
C LYS A 17 -0.91 0.27 -26.15
N ILE A 18 -1.63 0.96 -25.25
CA ILE A 18 -2.78 0.40 -24.52
C ILE A 18 -3.87 -0.07 -25.49
N ASN A 19 -4.26 0.76 -26.47
CA ASN A 19 -5.27 0.40 -27.44
C ASN A 19 -4.86 -0.85 -28.22
N LYS A 20 -3.60 -0.95 -28.66
CA LYS A 20 -3.08 -2.12 -29.34
C LYS A 20 -3.20 -3.39 -28.47
N ARG A 21 -2.81 -3.33 -27.21
CA ARG A 21 -2.91 -4.46 -26.28
C ARG A 21 -4.37 -4.87 -26.02
N ILE A 22 -5.26 -3.90 -25.82
CA ILE A 22 -6.68 -4.19 -25.62
C ILE A 22 -7.25 -4.89 -26.87
N ASN A 23 -6.93 -4.41 -28.08
CA ASN A 23 -7.38 -5.05 -29.31
C ASN A 23 -6.89 -6.50 -29.42
N GLN A 24 -5.64 -6.81 -29.03
CA GLN A 24 -5.14 -8.20 -28.98
C GLN A 24 -6.00 -9.06 -28.05
N VAL A 25 -6.39 -8.55 -26.88
CA VAL A 25 -7.30 -9.28 -25.96
C VAL A 25 -8.66 -9.50 -26.58
N LEU A 26 -9.21 -8.50 -27.31
CA LEU A 26 -10.48 -8.64 -28.03
C LEU A 26 -10.40 -9.68 -29.16
N ASP A 27 -9.28 -9.70 -29.88
CA ASP A 27 -9.06 -10.61 -31.02
C ASP A 27 -9.01 -12.07 -30.58
N HIS A 28 -8.30 -12.41 -29.47
CA HIS A 28 -8.24 -13.80 -29.00
C HIS A 28 -9.37 -14.19 -28.03
N GLY A 29 -10.10 -13.25 -27.45
CA GLY A 29 -11.31 -13.47 -26.63
C GLY A 29 -11.08 -14.13 -25.25
N GLN A 30 -9.84 -14.27 -24.77
CA GLN A 30 -9.54 -14.85 -23.46
C GLN A 30 -9.54 -13.76 -22.37
N TYR A 31 -10.73 -13.37 -21.93
CA TYR A 31 -10.90 -12.23 -21.01
C TYR A 31 -10.52 -12.49 -19.56
N ILE A 32 -10.39 -13.76 -19.17
CA ILE A 32 -9.97 -14.18 -17.82
C ILE A 32 -8.82 -15.17 -17.95
N LEU A 33 -7.73 -14.93 -17.19
CA LEU A 33 -6.51 -15.76 -17.20
C LEU A 33 -5.93 -15.95 -18.62
N GLY A 34 -6.04 -14.92 -19.47
CA GLY A 34 -5.42 -14.89 -20.78
C GLY A 34 -3.90 -14.70 -20.70
N PRO A 35 -3.22 -14.77 -21.85
CA PRO A 35 -1.75 -14.75 -21.92
C PRO A 35 -1.13 -13.50 -21.30
N GLU A 36 -1.82 -12.35 -21.33
CA GLU A 36 -1.34 -11.09 -20.75
C GLU A 36 -1.23 -11.16 -19.22
N VAL A 37 -2.07 -11.97 -18.56
CA VAL A 37 -1.96 -12.16 -17.10
C VAL A 37 -0.65 -12.88 -16.78
N LYS A 38 -0.32 -13.93 -17.51
CA LYS A 38 0.94 -14.65 -17.32
C LYS A 38 2.15 -13.78 -17.67
N GLU A 39 2.10 -13.03 -18.78
CA GLU A 39 3.15 -12.08 -19.15
C GLU A 39 3.36 -11.03 -18.05
N LEU A 40 2.27 -10.50 -17.45
CA LEU A 40 2.35 -9.54 -16.36
C LEU A 40 3.01 -10.15 -15.12
N GLU A 41 2.61 -11.37 -14.72
CA GLU A 41 3.23 -12.08 -13.59
C GLU A 41 4.74 -12.28 -13.78
N ASP A 42 5.17 -12.69 -14.98
CA ASP A 42 6.59 -12.89 -15.29
C ASP A 42 7.37 -11.56 -15.26
N ARG A 43 6.78 -10.47 -15.74
CA ARG A 43 7.38 -9.14 -15.68
C ARG A 43 7.43 -8.57 -14.26
N LEU A 44 6.40 -8.76 -13.46
CA LEU A 44 6.39 -8.38 -12.06
C LEU A 44 7.39 -9.20 -11.25
N SER A 45 7.54 -10.49 -11.55
CA SER A 45 8.60 -11.36 -11.01
C SER A 45 9.99 -10.80 -11.33
N SER A 46 10.23 -10.44 -12.57
CA SER A 46 11.50 -9.85 -13.01
C SER A 46 11.77 -8.50 -12.37
N PHE A 47 10.74 -7.66 -12.20
CA PHE A 47 10.84 -6.34 -11.59
C PHE A 47 11.17 -6.40 -10.09
N THR A 48 10.53 -7.32 -9.35
CA THR A 48 10.72 -7.45 -7.89
C THR A 48 11.83 -8.41 -7.49
N GLY A 49 12.22 -9.31 -8.39
CA GLY A 49 13.10 -10.44 -8.09
C GLY A 49 12.45 -11.55 -7.27
N CYS A 50 11.11 -11.52 -7.13
CA CYS A 50 10.34 -12.54 -6.43
C CYS A 50 10.05 -13.72 -7.35
N LYS A 51 10.15 -14.97 -6.86
CA LYS A 51 9.99 -16.18 -7.68
C LYS A 51 8.57 -16.38 -8.21
N TYR A 52 7.58 -16.15 -7.37
CA TYR A 52 6.19 -16.41 -7.66
C TYR A 52 5.39 -15.15 -7.52
N VAL A 53 4.61 -14.84 -8.54
CA VAL A 53 3.66 -13.73 -8.57
C VAL A 53 2.32 -14.29 -9.00
N LEU A 54 1.26 -13.88 -8.31
CA LEU A 54 -0.11 -14.21 -8.63
C LEU A 54 -0.92 -12.94 -8.78
N CYS A 55 -1.33 -12.61 -9.99
CA CYS A 55 -2.24 -11.50 -10.24
C CYS A 55 -3.66 -11.85 -9.83
N CYS A 56 -4.34 -10.90 -9.17
CA CYS A 56 -5.70 -11.09 -8.64
C CYS A 56 -6.57 -9.85 -8.85
N SER A 57 -7.83 -9.95 -8.43
CA SER A 57 -8.89 -8.97 -8.68
C SER A 57 -8.72 -7.64 -7.94
N SER A 58 -8.05 -7.63 -6.79
CA SER A 58 -7.85 -6.41 -5.99
C SER A 58 -6.70 -6.55 -4.98
N GLY A 59 -6.27 -5.43 -4.39
CA GLY A 59 -5.32 -5.47 -3.27
C GLY A 59 -5.90 -6.17 -2.03
N THR A 60 -7.19 -6.02 -1.77
CA THR A 60 -7.89 -6.73 -0.67
C THR A 60 -7.86 -8.23 -0.89
N ASP A 61 -8.15 -8.69 -2.11
CA ASP A 61 -8.06 -10.12 -2.44
C ASP A 61 -6.62 -10.62 -2.39
N ALA A 62 -5.63 -9.80 -2.75
CA ALA A 62 -4.22 -10.15 -2.58
C ALA A 62 -3.85 -10.41 -1.12
N LEU A 63 -4.35 -9.60 -0.18
CA LEU A 63 -4.17 -9.81 1.27
C LEU A 63 -4.89 -11.07 1.74
N LEU A 64 -6.16 -11.29 1.32
CA LEU A 64 -6.92 -12.50 1.67
C LEU A 64 -6.23 -13.77 1.15
N LEU A 65 -5.81 -13.78 -0.11
CA LEU A 65 -5.09 -14.90 -0.72
C LEU A 65 -3.75 -15.18 -0.02
N SER A 66 -3.04 -14.12 0.40
CA SER A 66 -1.81 -14.24 1.19
C SER A 66 -2.06 -14.88 2.54
N LEU A 67 -3.11 -14.47 3.27
CA LEU A 67 -3.49 -15.05 4.56
C LEU A 67 -3.94 -16.51 4.43
N LEU A 68 -4.65 -16.86 3.35
CA LEU A 68 -4.98 -18.25 3.03
C LEU A 68 -3.72 -19.07 2.75
N GLY A 69 -2.78 -18.52 1.98
CA GLY A 69 -1.47 -19.13 1.73
C GLY A 69 -0.66 -19.37 3.01
N LEU A 70 -0.70 -18.42 3.93
CA LEU A 70 -0.09 -18.50 5.27
C LEU A 70 -0.87 -19.39 6.25
N LYS A 71 -2.01 -19.96 5.81
CA LYS A 71 -2.84 -20.92 6.58
C LYS A 71 -3.33 -20.34 7.90
N ILE A 72 -3.66 -19.06 7.96
CA ILE A 72 -4.25 -18.42 9.14
C ILE A 72 -5.56 -19.13 9.55
N LYS A 73 -5.77 -19.28 10.84
CA LYS A 73 -6.97 -19.95 11.39
C LYS A 73 -7.84 -18.97 12.17
N PRO A 74 -9.14 -19.25 12.28
CA PRO A 74 -10.02 -18.49 13.17
C PRO A 74 -9.47 -18.45 14.60
N GLY A 75 -9.55 -17.27 15.23
CA GLY A 75 -9.03 -16.99 16.58
C GLY A 75 -7.53 -16.71 16.67
N GLU A 76 -6.77 -16.90 15.59
CA GLU A 76 -5.35 -16.51 15.56
C GLU A 76 -5.19 -15.01 15.35
N GLY A 77 -4.13 -14.43 15.95
CA GLY A 77 -3.86 -12.99 15.92
C GLY A 77 -2.85 -12.58 14.86
N VAL A 78 -3.05 -11.39 14.30
CA VAL A 78 -2.10 -10.71 13.42
C VAL A 78 -1.90 -9.27 13.89
N ILE A 79 -0.65 -8.87 14.10
CA ILE A 79 -0.32 -7.48 14.49
C ILE A 79 -0.38 -6.60 13.24
N VAL A 80 -1.11 -5.49 13.32
CA VAL A 80 -1.32 -4.55 12.21
C VAL A 80 -1.36 -3.12 12.73
N PRO A 81 -0.79 -2.11 12.01
CA PRO A 81 -0.89 -0.72 12.44
C PRO A 81 -2.36 -0.25 12.45
N ALA A 82 -2.71 0.60 13.43
CA ALA A 82 -4.04 1.22 13.49
C ALA A 82 -4.17 2.39 12.51
N PHE A 83 -3.05 2.96 12.07
CA PHE A 83 -2.98 4.05 11.09
C PHE A 83 -2.74 3.50 9.69
N THR A 84 -3.78 2.98 9.07
CA THR A 84 -3.75 2.42 7.71
C THR A 84 -5.14 2.39 7.07
N PHE A 85 -5.23 1.90 5.84
CA PHE A 85 -6.50 1.66 5.15
C PHE A 85 -7.23 0.42 5.71
N ALA A 86 -8.55 0.40 5.58
CA ALA A 86 -9.42 -0.65 6.13
C ALA A 86 -9.00 -2.07 5.71
N SER A 87 -8.59 -2.26 4.43
CA SER A 87 -8.23 -3.58 3.90
C SER A 87 -7.14 -4.28 4.71
N SER A 88 -6.15 -3.54 5.24
CA SER A 88 -5.10 -4.13 6.07
C SER A 88 -5.63 -4.82 7.35
N ALA A 89 -6.79 -4.40 7.84
CA ALA A 89 -7.41 -5.00 9.04
C ALA A 89 -8.61 -5.89 8.72
N GLU A 90 -9.47 -5.53 7.74
CA GLU A 90 -10.73 -6.24 7.47
C GLU A 90 -10.55 -7.67 6.97
N VAL A 91 -9.45 -7.97 6.30
CA VAL A 91 -9.17 -9.31 5.77
C VAL A 91 -9.03 -10.37 6.86
N MET A 92 -8.63 -9.98 8.07
CA MET A 92 -8.48 -10.90 9.19
C MET A 92 -9.85 -11.39 9.72
N PRO A 93 -10.79 -10.51 10.09
CA PRO A 93 -12.13 -10.92 10.50
C PRO A 93 -12.90 -11.70 9.43
N LEU A 94 -12.68 -11.45 8.16
CA LEU A 94 -13.29 -12.23 7.08
C LEU A 94 -12.88 -13.71 7.12
N LEU A 95 -11.67 -13.99 7.63
CA LEU A 95 -11.16 -15.35 7.85
C LEU A 95 -11.31 -15.82 9.31
N GLY A 96 -12.02 -15.05 10.15
CA GLY A 96 -12.17 -15.34 11.59
C GLY A 96 -10.94 -15.07 12.43
N ALA A 97 -9.88 -14.46 11.86
CA ALA A 97 -8.68 -14.07 12.59
C ALA A 97 -8.87 -12.72 13.29
N ILE A 98 -7.93 -12.36 14.16
CA ILE A 98 -8.04 -11.22 15.07
C ILE A 98 -6.95 -10.19 14.72
N PRO A 99 -7.29 -8.99 14.22
CA PRO A 99 -6.34 -7.90 14.13
C PRO A 99 -5.96 -7.39 15.54
N ILE A 100 -4.67 -7.17 15.78
CA ILE A 100 -4.15 -6.59 17.01
C ILE A 100 -3.49 -5.29 16.65
N PHE A 101 -4.07 -4.18 17.08
CA PHE A 101 -3.62 -2.86 16.68
C PHE A 101 -2.38 -2.41 17.43
N ILE A 102 -1.39 -1.95 16.66
CA ILE A 102 -0.13 -1.39 17.13
C ILE A 102 0.02 0.05 16.63
N ASP A 103 0.76 0.87 17.37
CA ASP A 103 1.06 2.23 17.00
C ASP A 103 2.13 2.32 15.91
N VAL A 104 2.27 3.51 15.34
CA VAL A 104 3.18 3.82 14.25
C VAL A 104 4.24 4.84 14.69
N LYS A 105 5.28 5.02 13.87
CA LYS A 105 6.29 6.08 14.04
C LYS A 105 5.76 7.39 13.46
N ARG A 106 6.05 8.50 14.14
CA ARG A 106 5.62 9.84 13.75
C ARG A 106 6.24 10.31 12.45
N ASP A 107 7.49 9.96 12.21
CA ASP A 107 8.30 10.46 11.11
C ASP A 107 8.13 9.66 9.80
N THR A 108 7.75 8.38 9.90
CA THR A 108 7.60 7.49 8.74
C THR A 108 6.16 7.05 8.50
N PHE A 109 5.26 7.24 9.48
CA PHE A 109 3.86 6.79 9.50
C PHE A 109 3.70 5.26 9.47
N ASN A 110 4.78 4.51 9.43
CA ASN A 110 4.81 3.06 9.38
C ASN A 110 4.83 2.46 10.79
N ILE A 111 4.48 1.17 10.88
CA ILE A 111 4.51 0.41 12.14
C ILE A 111 5.77 0.70 12.95
N ASP A 112 5.64 0.91 14.26
CA ASP A 112 6.78 1.08 15.15
C ASP A 112 7.33 -0.28 15.63
N PRO A 113 8.50 -0.73 15.12
CA PRO A 113 9.06 -2.03 15.48
C PRO A 113 9.42 -2.14 16.97
N THR A 114 9.65 -1.01 17.64
CA THR A 114 10.01 -1.01 19.07
C THR A 114 8.85 -1.43 19.98
N LYS A 115 7.61 -1.26 19.51
CA LYS A 115 6.38 -1.63 20.21
C LYS A 115 5.94 -3.09 19.97
N LEU A 116 6.60 -3.85 19.09
CA LEU A 116 6.21 -5.22 18.72
C LEU A 116 6.25 -6.19 19.92
N SER A 117 7.27 -6.08 20.77
CA SER A 117 7.43 -6.96 21.95
C SER A 117 6.28 -6.79 22.96
N GLU A 118 5.90 -5.53 23.21
CA GLU A 118 4.78 -5.21 24.11
C GLU A 118 3.45 -5.63 23.51
N THR A 119 3.26 -5.43 22.20
CA THR A 119 2.03 -5.84 21.50
C THR A 119 1.86 -7.37 21.53
N LEU A 120 2.94 -8.12 21.30
CA LEU A 120 2.92 -9.58 21.38
C LEU A 120 2.59 -10.05 22.80
N LYS A 121 3.16 -9.39 23.83
CA LYS A 121 2.83 -9.66 25.24
C LYS A 121 1.36 -9.34 25.53
N THR A 122 0.85 -8.21 25.05
CA THR A 122 -0.56 -7.83 25.20
C THR A 122 -1.48 -8.92 24.67
N ALA A 123 -1.22 -9.42 23.47
CA ALA A 123 -2.00 -10.50 22.87
C ALA A 123 -1.95 -11.79 23.69
N LYS A 124 -0.76 -12.17 24.16
CA LYS A 124 -0.55 -13.37 24.99
C LYS A 124 -1.30 -13.28 26.32
N ASP A 125 -1.29 -12.11 26.97
CA ASP A 125 -1.97 -11.88 28.26
C ASP A 125 -3.50 -12.06 28.17
N ILE A 126 -4.08 -11.88 26.98
CA ILE A 126 -5.52 -12.07 26.70
C ILE A 126 -5.81 -13.38 25.96
N GLY A 127 -4.84 -14.29 25.87
CA GLY A 127 -5.00 -15.64 25.32
C GLY A 127 -5.03 -15.72 23.79
N ILE A 128 -4.60 -14.69 23.07
CA ILE A 128 -4.55 -14.72 21.60
C ILE A 128 -3.19 -15.25 21.12
N ASN A 129 -3.23 -16.30 20.29
CA ASN A 129 -2.06 -16.87 19.62
C ASN A 129 -1.71 -16.06 18.39
N VAL A 130 -0.71 -15.16 18.47
CA VAL A 130 -0.24 -14.37 17.34
C VAL A 130 0.53 -15.26 16.37
N LYS A 131 0.24 -15.12 15.07
CA LYS A 131 0.88 -15.87 13.98
C LYS A 131 1.72 -15.00 13.07
N GLY A 132 1.44 -13.71 13.01
CA GLY A 132 2.19 -12.86 12.10
C GLY A 132 2.06 -11.38 12.35
N ILE A 133 2.80 -10.65 11.54
CA ILE A 133 2.83 -9.18 11.50
C ILE A 133 2.50 -8.76 10.09
N MET A 134 1.59 -7.79 9.95
CA MET A 134 1.27 -7.16 8.67
C MET A 134 1.69 -5.69 8.72
N PRO A 135 2.97 -5.37 8.44
CA PRO A 135 3.38 -3.99 8.22
C PRO A 135 2.74 -3.45 6.96
N VAL A 136 2.57 -2.13 6.90
CA VAL A 136 2.06 -1.41 5.72
C VAL A 136 3.10 -0.41 5.28
N GLY A 137 3.45 -0.41 4.00
CA GLY A 137 4.34 0.60 3.42
C GLY A 137 3.58 1.89 3.12
N LEU A 138 3.18 2.62 4.17
CA LEU A 138 2.28 3.75 4.03
C LEU A 138 2.93 4.91 3.25
N PHE A 139 2.15 5.59 2.41
CA PHE A 139 2.54 6.74 1.59
C PHE A 139 3.66 6.47 0.57
N GLY A 140 4.14 5.23 0.47
CA GLY A 140 5.14 4.84 -0.53
C GLY A 140 6.47 4.37 0.05
N GLN A 141 6.76 4.62 1.32
CA GLN A 141 7.97 4.15 1.97
C GLN A 141 7.73 2.77 2.59
N PRO A 142 8.56 1.74 2.28
CA PRO A 142 8.46 0.46 2.98
C PRO A 142 8.75 0.64 4.48
N ALA A 143 8.16 -0.23 5.31
CA ALA A 143 8.46 -0.27 6.74
C ALA A 143 9.92 -0.70 6.99
N GLU A 144 10.38 -0.63 8.24
CA GLU A 144 11.73 -1.07 8.65
C GLU A 144 11.82 -2.60 8.66
N MET A 145 11.76 -3.20 7.45
CA MET A 145 11.57 -4.64 7.26
C MET A 145 12.67 -5.50 7.89
N ASP A 146 13.92 -5.02 8.00
CA ASP A 146 15.00 -5.77 8.67
C ASP A 146 14.67 -5.99 10.16
N LEU A 147 14.17 -4.96 10.85
CA LEU A 147 13.80 -5.04 12.26
C LEU A 147 12.57 -5.93 12.46
N ILE A 148 11.57 -5.78 11.59
CA ILE A 148 10.32 -6.54 11.65
C ILE A 148 10.59 -8.02 11.37
N ASN A 149 11.33 -8.34 10.30
CA ASN A 149 11.67 -9.72 9.94
C ASN A 149 12.52 -10.41 11.02
N ASN A 150 13.49 -9.70 11.62
CA ASN A 150 14.28 -10.23 12.72
C ASN A 150 13.43 -10.52 13.96
N PHE A 151 12.52 -9.60 14.32
CA PHE A 151 11.60 -9.83 15.42
C PHE A 151 10.66 -11.02 15.13
N ALA A 152 10.10 -11.09 13.94
CA ALA A 152 9.20 -12.15 13.51
C ALA A 152 9.90 -13.53 13.57
N LYS A 153 11.12 -13.63 13.02
CA LYS A 153 11.93 -14.84 13.06
C LYS A 153 12.20 -15.33 14.49
N ASN A 154 12.55 -14.41 15.40
CA ASN A 154 12.85 -14.75 16.80
C ASN A 154 11.60 -15.19 17.59
N ASN A 155 10.41 -14.89 17.08
CA ASN A 155 9.14 -15.23 17.74
C ASN A 155 8.30 -16.26 16.95
N ASN A 156 8.86 -16.87 15.90
CA ASN A 156 8.17 -17.82 15.01
C ASN A 156 6.89 -17.23 14.38
N LEU A 157 6.96 -15.99 13.93
CA LEU A 157 5.90 -15.26 13.25
C LEU A 157 6.25 -15.11 11.76
N TRP A 158 5.24 -15.14 10.90
CA TRP A 158 5.40 -14.74 9.50
C TRP A 158 5.21 -13.22 9.32
N VAL A 159 5.67 -12.69 8.18
CA VAL A 159 5.48 -11.28 7.81
C VAL A 159 4.77 -11.21 6.46
N LEU A 160 3.60 -10.57 6.44
CA LEU A 160 2.86 -10.19 5.24
C LEU A 160 3.00 -8.69 5.01
N ASP A 161 3.79 -8.29 4.01
CA ASP A 161 3.98 -6.87 3.65
C ASP A 161 2.78 -6.36 2.83
N ASP A 162 1.98 -5.46 3.43
CA ASP A 162 0.97 -4.71 2.68
C ASP A 162 1.66 -3.61 1.88
N ALA A 163 2.00 -3.95 0.65
CA ALA A 163 2.71 -3.13 -0.31
C ALA A 163 1.80 -2.25 -1.18
N ALA A 164 0.50 -2.14 -0.85
CA ALA A 164 -0.50 -1.47 -1.69
C ALA A 164 -0.16 0.00 -1.99
N GLN A 165 0.66 0.66 -1.18
CA GLN A 165 1.12 2.03 -1.42
C GLN A 165 2.62 2.11 -1.71
N SER A 166 3.40 1.11 -1.30
CA SER A 166 4.86 1.14 -1.42
C SER A 166 5.43 0.39 -2.61
N PHE A 167 4.59 -0.22 -3.47
CA PHE A 167 5.07 -0.95 -4.65
C PHE A 167 5.96 -0.05 -5.53
N GLY A 168 7.14 -0.53 -5.91
CA GLY A 168 8.20 0.24 -6.56
C GLY A 168 9.16 0.95 -5.60
N GLY A 169 8.84 1.00 -4.30
CA GLY A 169 9.80 1.40 -3.26
C GLY A 169 10.88 0.35 -3.08
N MET A 170 11.94 0.70 -2.33
CA MET A 170 13.07 -0.20 -2.11
C MET A 170 13.53 -0.15 -0.65
N HIS A 171 14.04 -1.28 -0.17
CA HIS A 171 14.83 -1.38 1.05
C HIS A 171 16.22 -1.93 0.69
N LYS A 172 17.26 -1.09 0.82
CA LYS A 172 18.60 -1.37 0.27
C LYS A 172 18.50 -1.66 -1.24
N ASP A 173 18.93 -2.82 -1.67
CA ASP A 173 18.94 -3.23 -3.09
C ASP A 173 17.71 -4.07 -3.48
N LYS A 174 16.77 -4.31 -2.55
CA LYS A 174 15.57 -5.11 -2.79
C LYS A 174 14.35 -4.23 -3.05
N VAL A 175 13.60 -4.57 -4.07
CA VAL A 175 12.32 -3.93 -4.39
C VAL A 175 11.20 -4.46 -3.48
N VAL A 176 10.27 -3.60 -3.09
CA VAL A 176 9.03 -3.98 -2.41
C VAL A 176 8.28 -5.04 -3.23
N GLY A 177 7.77 -6.05 -2.52
CA GLY A 177 7.29 -7.32 -3.09
C GLY A 177 8.23 -8.49 -2.79
N ASN A 178 9.51 -8.21 -2.45
CA ASN A 178 10.51 -9.23 -2.10
C ASN A 178 11.27 -8.89 -0.80
N LEU A 179 10.55 -8.28 0.16
CA LEU A 179 11.11 -7.84 1.45
C LEU A 179 10.73 -8.75 2.62
N SER A 180 9.75 -9.63 2.44
CA SER A 180 9.19 -10.51 3.46
C SER A 180 8.84 -11.89 2.88
N GLU A 181 8.26 -12.76 3.68
CA GLU A 181 7.81 -14.09 3.29
C GLU A 181 6.73 -14.04 2.20
N VAL A 182 5.80 -13.09 2.34
CA VAL A 182 4.77 -12.79 1.34
C VAL A 182 4.47 -11.29 1.34
N ALA A 183 4.17 -10.74 0.17
CA ALA A 183 3.70 -9.37 0.02
C ALA A 183 2.44 -9.32 -0.85
N ALA A 184 1.59 -8.33 -0.58
CA ALA A 184 0.38 -8.07 -1.34
C ALA A 184 0.37 -6.62 -1.84
N THR A 185 0.03 -6.39 -3.11
CA THR A 185 -0.11 -5.03 -3.64
C THR A 185 -1.45 -4.80 -4.30
N SER A 186 -1.78 -3.54 -4.49
CA SER A 186 -2.98 -3.07 -5.18
C SER A 186 -2.61 -2.34 -6.47
N PHE A 187 -3.35 -2.63 -7.52
CA PHE A 187 -3.29 -1.90 -8.79
C PHE A 187 -4.53 -1.01 -9.01
N PHE A 188 -5.19 -0.58 -7.93
CA PHE A 188 -6.23 0.46 -8.02
C PHE A 188 -5.69 1.68 -8.79
N PRO A 189 -6.49 2.37 -9.64
CA PRO A 189 -6.00 3.38 -10.58
C PRO A 189 -5.09 4.46 -9.98
N ALA A 190 -5.36 4.87 -8.73
CA ALA A 190 -4.60 5.90 -8.04
C ALA A 190 -3.29 5.41 -7.40
N LYS A 191 -2.97 4.11 -7.46
CA LYS A 191 -1.71 3.56 -6.92
C LYS A 191 -0.52 3.91 -7.81
N PRO A 192 0.73 3.86 -7.27
CA PRO A 192 1.93 4.15 -8.06
C PRO A 192 1.98 3.40 -9.40
N LEU A 193 1.66 2.11 -9.38
CA LEU A 193 1.35 1.32 -10.57
C LEU A 193 -0.13 0.91 -10.46
N GLY A 194 -1.00 1.48 -11.28
CA GLY A 194 -2.43 1.23 -11.24
C GLY A 194 -3.01 0.89 -12.61
N CYS A 195 -3.97 -0.04 -12.66
CA CYS A 195 -4.74 -0.37 -13.87
C CYS A 195 -5.92 0.61 -14.09
N TYR A 196 -6.83 0.30 -14.98
CA TYR A 196 -8.04 1.10 -15.24
C TYR A 196 -9.29 0.43 -14.68
N GLY A 197 -9.17 -0.09 -13.47
CA GLY A 197 -10.18 -0.78 -12.70
C GLY A 197 -9.54 -1.33 -11.43
N ASP A 198 -10.09 -2.39 -10.86
CA ASP A 198 -9.48 -3.09 -9.76
C ASP A 198 -8.44 -4.10 -10.23
N GLY A 199 -7.43 -4.32 -9.40
CA GLY A 199 -6.38 -5.29 -9.60
C GLY A 199 -5.46 -5.36 -8.39
N GLY A 200 -4.73 -6.45 -8.26
CA GLY A 200 -3.74 -6.67 -7.23
C GLY A 200 -2.81 -7.81 -7.58
N ALA A 201 -1.80 -8.04 -6.74
CA ALA A 201 -0.92 -9.21 -6.88
C ALA A 201 -0.37 -9.65 -5.53
N VAL A 202 -0.15 -10.96 -5.40
CA VAL A 202 0.58 -11.62 -4.33
C VAL A 202 2.00 -11.94 -4.83
N PHE A 203 3.00 -11.72 -3.97
CA PHE A 203 4.41 -12.01 -4.24
C PHE A 203 4.95 -12.91 -3.13
N THR A 204 5.63 -13.98 -3.49
CA THR A 204 6.30 -14.87 -2.52
C THR A 204 7.44 -15.65 -3.17
N ASN A 205 8.40 -16.09 -2.36
CA ASN A 205 9.41 -17.06 -2.78
C ASN A 205 9.07 -18.49 -2.32
N ASP A 206 8.01 -18.64 -1.54
CA ASP A 206 7.53 -19.93 -1.03
C ASP A 206 6.53 -20.55 -2.02
N ARG A 207 6.84 -21.77 -2.47
CA ARG A 207 6.03 -22.48 -3.42
C ARG A 207 4.68 -22.92 -2.82
N GLU A 208 4.65 -23.29 -1.55
CA GLU A 208 3.41 -23.76 -0.92
C GLU A 208 2.42 -22.61 -0.76
N ILE A 209 2.89 -21.42 -0.32
CA ILE A 209 2.06 -20.21 -0.25
C ILE A 209 1.47 -19.89 -1.62
N TYR A 210 2.31 -19.90 -2.67
CA TYR A 210 1.86 -19.64 -4.03
C TYR A 210 0.82 -20.67 -4.49
N GLU A 211 1.05 -21.97 -4.31
CA GLU A 211 0.11 -23.01 -4.77
C GLU A 211 -1.24 -22.92 -4.05
N ILE A 212 -1.25 -22.60 -2.76
CA ILE A 212 -2.49 -22.39 -2.00
C ILE A 212 -3.23 -21.15 -2.51
N ALA A 213 -2.54 -20.01 -2.64
CA ALA A 213 -3.12 -18.77 -3.15
C ALA A 213 -3.65 -18.96 -4.59
N ASN A 214 -2.88 -19.59 -5.45
CA ASN A 214 -3.25 -19.88 -6.84
C ASN A 214 -4.46 -20.81 -6.97
N SER A 215 -4.59 -21.82 -6.13
CA SER A 215 -5.81 -22.64 -6.08
C SER A 215 -6.99 -21.81 -5.52
N SER A 216 -6.76 -21.05 -4.45
CA SER A 216 -7.81 -20.31 -3.76
C SER A 216 -8.42 -19.21 -4.62
N HIS A 217 -7.65 -18.51 -5.49
CA HIS A 217 -8.16 -17.42 -6.35
C HIS A 217 -9.11 -17.91 -7.46
N ILE A 218 -9.18 -19.20 -7.70
CA ILE A 218 -10.09 -19.90 -8.63
C ILE A 218 -10.98 -20.91 -7.90
N HIS A 219 -11.61 -20.47 -6.80
CA HIS A 219 -12.55 -21.27 -6.00
C HIS A 219 -11.95 -22.47 -5.25
N GLY A 220 -10.62 -22.53 -5.04
CA GLY A 220 -9.96 -23.66 -4.41
C GLY A 220 -9.79 -24.87 -5.34
N MET A 221 -9.79 -24.65 -6.65
CA MET A 221 -9.69 -25.71 -7.67
C MET A 221 -8.44 -26.56 -7.46
N GLY A 222 -8.61 -27.87 -7.52
CA GLY A 222 -7.58 -28.89 -7.48
C GLY A 222 -6.98 -29.19 -8.88
N LYS A 223 -6.36 -30.35 -9.00
CA LYS A 223 -5.69 -30.75 -10.27
C LYS A 223 -6.66 -31.06 -11.41
N LYS A 224 -7.87 -31.49 -11.10
CA LYS A 224 -8.89 -31.79 -12.11
C LYS A 224 -10.01 -30.75 -12.07
N ARG A 225 -10.58 -30.50 -13.24
CA ARG A 225 -11.71 -29.59 -13.37
C ARG A 225 -12.88 -30.07 -12.50
N TYR A 226 -13.48 -29.13 -11.72
CA TYR A 226 -14.56 -29.39 -10.74
C TYR A 226 -14.18 -30.22 -9.52
N GLU A 227 -12.90 -30.53 -9.31
CA GLU A 227 -12.40 -30.99 -8.01
C GLU A 227 -11.87 -29.77 -7.23
N TYR A 228 -12.23 -29.68 -5.97
CA TYR A 228 -11.85 -28.55 -5.11
C TYR A 228 -11.10 -29.06 -3.87
N ASP A 229 -9.86 -28.62 -3.70
CA ASP A 229 -9.00 -29.06 -2.62
C ASP A 229 -9.21 -28.23 -1.34
N ARG A 230 -9.81 -27.03 -1.48
CA ARG A 230 -10.02 -26.08 -0.39
C ARG A 230 -11.15 -25.11 -0.68
N ILE A 231 -11.56 -24.36 0.36
CA ILE A 231 -12.43 -23.20 0.18
C ILE A 231 -11.61 -22.09 -0.50
N GLY A 232 -12.15 -21.52 -1.53
CA GLY A 232 -11.55 -20.42 -2.28
C GLY A 232 -12.56 -19.35 -2.64
N MET A 233 -12.17 -18.47 -3.56
CA MET A 233 -12.94 -17.31 -3.97
C MET A 233 -12.78 -17.04 -5.47
N ASN A 234 -13.60 -16.19 -6.03
CA ASN A 234 -13.40 -15.66 -7.38
C ASN A 234 -12.56 -14.39 -7.29
N ALA A 235 -11.23 -14.53 -7.39
CA ALA A 235 -10.30 -13.42 -7.23
C ALA A 235 -9.34 -13.28 -8.43
N ARG A 236 -9.80 -13.58 -9.65
CA ARG A 236 -8.97 -13.54 -10.87
C ARG A 236 -8.86 -12.12 -11.40
N MET A 237 -7.69 -11.77 -11.92
CA MET A 237 -7.51 -10.53 -12.69
C MET A 237 -8.15 -10.67 -14.07
N SER A 238 -8.81 -9.61 -14.54
CA SER A 238 -9.25 -9.49 -15.92
C SER A 238 -8.06 -9.29 -16.85
N THR A 239 -8.02 -10.01 -17.99
CA THR A 239 -6.94 -9.93 -18.99
C THR A 239 -6.77 -8.52 -19.55
N ILE A 240 -7.87 -7.75 -19.71
CA ILE A 240 -7.79 -6.35 -20.13
C ILE A 240 -7.01 -5.50 -19.13
N GLN A 241 -7.18 -5.72 -17.81
CA GLN A 241 -6.42 -4.97 -16.79
C GLN A 241 -4.94 -5.35 -16.82
N ALA A 242 -4.62 -6.62 -17.04
CA ALA A 242 -3.24 -7.07 -17.23
C ALA A 242 -2.58 -6.43 -18.47
N ALA A 243 -3.29 -6.36 -19.58
CA ALA A 243 -2.85 -5.70 -20.81
C ALA A 243 -2.50 -4.20 -20.58
N ILE A 244 -3.32 -3.50 -19.80
CA ILE A 244 -3.06 -2.10 -19.43
C ILE A 244 -1.84 -1.99 -18.51
N LEU A 245 -1.73 -2.86 -17.51
CA LEU A 245 -0.61 -2.86 -16.55
C LEU A 245 0.73 -3.14 -17.23
N LEU A 246 0.77 -4.00 -18.24
CA LEU A 246 1.98 -4.29 -19.02
C LEU A 246 2.57 -3.01 -19.63
N GLU A 247 1.75 -2.17 -20.25
CA GLU A 247 2.22 -0.92 -20.85
C GLU A 247 2.58 0.14 -19.79
N LYS A 248 1.88 0.15 -18.66
CA LYS A 248 2.22 1.03 -17.53
C LYS A 248 3.51 0.60 -16.83
N LEU A 249 3.76 -0.68 -16.70
CA LEU A 249 4.98 -1.21 -16.09
C LEU A 249 6.24 -0.83 -16.89
N GLU A 250 6.13 -0.68 -18.24
CA GLU A 250 7.22 -0.20 -19.10
C GLU A 250 7.72 1.20 -18.72
N ILE A 251 6.81 2.10 -18.38
CA ILE A 251 7.15 3.48 -18.04
C ILE A 251 7.33 3.69 -16.52
N PHE A 252 6.97 2.72 -15.70
CA PHE A 252 6.93 2.82 -14.26
C PHE A 252 8.30 3.18 -13.62
N PRO A 253 9.45 2.60 -14.03
CA PRO A 253 10.74 2.99 -13.48
C PRO A 253 11.06 4.47 -13.68
N GLU A 254 10.65 5.06 -14.81
CA GLU A 254 10.86 6.47 -15.07
C GLU A 254 9.88 7.35 -14.28
N GLU A 255 8.65 6.90 -14.09
CA GLU A 255 7.68 7.59 -13.24
C GLU A 255 8.11 7.61 -11.76
N LEU A 256 8.74 6.55 -11.26
CA LEU A 256 9.32 6.54 -9.91
C LEU A 256 10.41 7.61 -9.74
N LYS A 257 11.28 7.79 -10.75
CA LYS A 257 12.29 8.86 -10.73
C LYS A 257 11.64 10.25 -10.74
N LYS A 258 10.62 10.46 -11.56
CA LYS A 258 9.87 11.72 -11.61
C LYS A 258 9.16 12.02 -10.29
N ARG A 259 8.56 11.03 -9.64
CA ARG A 259 7.97 11.18 -8.30
C ARG A 259 9.02 11.60 -7.27
N GLN A 260 10.23 11.04 -7.34
CA GLN A 260 11.34 11.45 -6.47
C GLN A 260 11.69 12.93 -6.68
N VAL A 261 11.79 13.38 -7.93
CA VAL A 261 12.04 14.81 -8.26
C VAL A 261 10.93 15.72 -7.73
N VAL A 262 9.67 15.33 -7.86
CA VAL A 262 8.52 16.07 -7.31
C VAL A 262 8.65 16.20 -5.79
N ALA A 263 8.99 15.11 -5.08
CA ALA A 263 9.17 15.14 -3.64
C ALA A 263 10.35 16.04 -3.20
N GLU A 264 11.47 16.00 -3.94
CA GLU A 264 12.62 16.87 -3.71
C GLU A 264 12.27 18.36 -3.91
N ASN A 265 11.48 18.67 -4.93
CA ASN A 265 10.99 20.02 -5.16
C ASN A 265 10.05 20.50 -4.03
N TYR A 266 9.15 19.65 -3.54
CA TYR A 266 8.37 19.97 -2.36
C TYR A 266 9.25 20.22 -1.14
N ASN A 267 10.21 19.34 -0.85
CA ASN A 267 11.15 19.52 0.26
C ASN A 267 11.91 20.84 0.16
N LYS A 268 12.46 21.16 -1.03
CA LYS A 268 13.17 22.41 -1.29
C LYS A 268 12.29 23.64 -1.02
N ASN A 269 11.09 23.67 -1.59
CA ASN A 269 10.20 24.82 -1.48
C ASN A 269 9.64 24.98 -0.05
N LEU A 270 9.15 23.92 0.57
CA LEU A 270 8.57 23.97 1.91
C LEU A 270 9.61 24.25 3.00
N ASN A 271 10.84 23.68 2.90
CA ASN A 271 11.94 24.00 3.82
C ASN A 271 12.46 25.42 3.70
N SER A 272 12.27 26.09 2.55
CA SER A 272 12.65 27.49 2.38
C SER A 272 11.68 28.48 3.06
N LEU A 273 10.53 28.00 3.49
CA LEU A 273 9.52 28.78 4.18
C LEU A 273 9.75 28.69 5.70
N ASP A 274 9.61 29.82 6.37
CA ASP A 274 9.69 29.87 7.85
C ASP A 274 8.33 29.48 8.43
N ILE A 275 8.00 28.20 8.38
CA ILE A 275 6.75 27.60 8.87
C ILE A 275 7.05 26.30 9.61
N ASP A 276 6.34 26.08 10.71
CA ASP A 276 6.48 24.88 11.56
C ASP A 276 5.59 23.75 11.03
N ILE A 277 6.09 23.04 9.98
CA ILE A 277 5.48 21.83 9.47
C ILE A 277 6.55 20.73 9.37
N GLU A 278 6.17 19.48 9.63
CA GLU A 278 7.07 18.35 9.43
C GLU A 278 6.87 17.75 8.02
N LEU A 279 7.96 17.62 7.29
CA LEU A 279 7.96 17.02 5.97
C LEU A 279 8.19 15.50 6.07
N PRO A 280 7.70 14.70 5.09
CA PRO A 280 7.91 13.27 5.10
C PRO A 280 9.39 12.92 5.08
N LYS A 281 9.81 12.06 5.99
CA LYS A 281 11.20 11.64 6.15
C LYS A 281 11.41 10.25 5.57
N ILE A 282 12.36 10.14 4.67
CA ILE A 282 12.78 8.84 4.14
C ILE A 282 14.00 8.34 4.92
N ASN A 283 13.88 7.17 5.55
CA ASN A 283 14.96 6.58 6.31
C ASN A 283 16.11 6.15 5.40
N LYS A 284 17.33 6.19 5.96
CA LYS A 284 18.54 5.73 5.26
C LYS A 284 18.34 4.30 4.74
N ASN A 285 18.79 4.05 3.51
CA ASN A 285 18.66 2.78 2.80
C ASN A 285 17.22 2.43 2.33
N LEU A 286 16.26 3.36 2.46
CA LEU A 286 14.93 3.20 1.87
C LEU A 286 14.77 4.13 0.67
N LYS A 287 13.93 3.70 -0.29
CA LYS A 287 13.42 4.55 -1.37
C LYS A 287 11.90 4.47 -1.36
N SER A 288 11.25 5.61 -1.40
CA SER A 288 9.79 5.70 -1.48
C SER A 288 9.33 5.64 -2.94
N SER A 289 8.20 4.97 -3.19
CA SER A 289 7.46 5.11 -4.45
C SER A 289 6.66 6.41 -4.52
N TRP A 290 6.60 7.17 -3.41
CA TRP A 290 5.89 8.43 -3.31
C TRP A 290 4.43 8.31 -3.80
N ALA A 291 3.70 7.33 -3.24
CA ALA A 291 2.28 7.19 -3.49
C ALA A 291 1.51 8.45 -3.07
N GLN A 292 1.90 9.04 -1.94
CA GLN A 292 1.45 10.33 -1.44
C GLN A 292 2.65 11.15 -0.95
N TYR A 293 2.50 12.49 -0.99
CA TYR A 293 3.38 13.41 -0.28
C TYR A 293 2.56 14.01 0.88
N THR A 294 2.82 13.52 2.09
CA THR A 294 2.03 13.83 3.27
C THR A 294 2.85 14.65 4.24
N ILE A 295 2.38 15.86 4.55
CA ILE A 295 2.95 16.74 5.57
C ILE A 295 2.24 16.56 6.90
N LEU A 296 2.92 16.87 8.00
CA LEU A 296 2.38 16.87 9.34
C LEU A 296 2.32 18.31 9.86
N LEU A 297 1.12 18.74 10.16
CA LEU A 297 0.84 20.08 10.68
C LEU A 297 1.03 20.12 12.18
N PRO A 298 1.50 21.26 12.78
CA PRO A 298 1.52 21.45 14.22
C PRO A 298 0.09 21.61 14.76
N GLU A 299 -0.11 21.34 16.04
CA GLU A 299 -1.43 21.32 16.69
C GLU A 299 -2.19 22.68 16.65
N ASN A 300 -1.45 23.78 16.56
CA ASN A 300 -2.04 25.12 16.48
C ASN A 300 -2.61 25.44 15.09
N ILE A 301 -2.34 24.61 14.06
CA ILE A 301 -2.88 24.78 12.71
C ILE A 301 -4.09 23.89 12.52
N ASN A 302 -5.24 24.51 12.25
CA ASN A 302 -6.45 23.77 11.92
C ASN A 302 -6.37 23.20 10.50
N ARG A 303 -6.13 21.88 10.39
CA ARG A 303 -6.02 21.16 9.13
C ARG A 303 -7.21 21.36 8.19
N ASP A 304 -8.43 21.29 8.74
CA ASP A 304 -9.65 21.33 7.92
C ASP A 304 -9.84 22.73 7.30
N LYS A 305 -9.52 23.78 8.06
CA LYS A 305 -9.51 25.16 7.53
C LYS A 305 -8.42 25.34 6.46
N LEU A 306 -7.22 24.78 6.64
CA LEU A 306 -6.19 24.80 5.62
C LEU A 306 -6.66 24.06 4.35
N GLN A 307 -7.30 22.92 4.50
CA GLN A 307 -7.86 22.16 3.39
C GLN A 307 -8.92 22.95 2.61
N GLU A 308 -9.85 23.60 3.30
CA GLU A 308 -10.85 24.49 2.70
C GLU A 308 -10.20 25.68 1.97
N TYR A 309 -9.20 26.30 2.58
CA TYR A 309 -8.46 27.40 1.96
C TYR A 309 -7.75 26.95 0.69
N LEU A 310 -7.01 25.84 0.72
CA LEU A 310 -6.33 25.30 -0.47
C LEU A 310 -7.31 24.91 -1.58
N LYS A 311 -8.46 24.34 -1.20
CA LYS A 311 -9.56 24.07 -2.15
C LYS A 311 -10.07 25.36 -2.82
N SER A 312 -10.18 26.47 -2.07
CA SER A 312 -10.58 27.78 -2.65
C SER A 312 -9.54 28.32 -3.64
N LYS A 313 -8.31 27.82 -3.58
CA LYS A 313 -7.20 28.13 -4.52
C LYS A 313 -7.07 27.10 -5.65
N ASN A 314 -8.04 26.21 -5.83
CA ASN A 314 -8.00 25.09 -6.78
C ASN A 314 -6.84 24.11 -6.55
N ILE A 315 -6.39 23.97 -5.30
CA ILE A 315 -5.40 23.03 -4.85
C ILE A 315 -6.12 21.89 -4.12
N PRO A 316 -6.27 20.70 -4.71
CA PRO A 316 -6.89 19.56 -4.05
C PRO A 316 -5.93 18.97 -3.01
N THR A 317 -6.48 18.52 -1.87
CA THR A 317 -5.74 17.84 -0.81
C THR A 317 -6.56 16.68 -0.28
N ALA A 318 -5.91 15.73 0.40
CA ALA A 318 -6.58 14.58 0.98
C ALA A 318 -6.05 14.28 2.40
N VAL A 319 -6.88 13.63 3.21
CA VAL A 319 -6.50 13.18 4.55
C VAL A 319 -6.51 11.66 4.60
N TYR A 320 -5.36 11.07 4.85
CA TYR A 320 -5.16 9.62 5.01
C TYR A 320 -4.43 9.35 6.33
N TYR A 321 -5.15 8.98 7.43
CA TYR A 321 -6.59 8.75 7.55
C TYR A 321 -7.15 9.59 8.71
N PRO A 322 -8.36 10.16 8.60
CA PRO A 322 -8.88 11.08 9.61
C PRO A 322 -9.31 10.40 10.91
N ILE A 323 -9.54 9.08 10.87
CA ILE A 323 -9.99 8.28 12.01
C ILE A 323 -9.14 6.99 12.03
N PRO A 324 -8.49 6.65 13.14
CA PRO A 324 -7.80 5.38 13.31
C PRO A 324 -8.74 4.15 13.18
N LEU A 325 -8.21 3.04 12.68
CA LEU A 325 -9.06 1.85 12.44
C LEU A 325 -9.77 1.35 13.70
N ASN A 326 -9.08 1.34 14.83
CA ASN A 326 -9.63 0.87 16.11
C ASN A 326 -10.82 1.71 16.62
N GLU A 327 -11.03 2.92 16.10
CA GLU A 327 -12.18 3.76 16.45
C GLU A 327 -13.42 3.52 15.57
N HIS A 328 -13.27 2.84 14.44
CA HIS A 328 -14.41 2.48 13.61
C HIS A 328 -15.21 1.34 14.24
N LYS A 329 -16.53 1.46 14.21
CA LYS A 329 -17.47 0.50 14.80
C LYS A 329 -17.15 -0.98 14.54
N PRO A 330 -16.79 -1.44 13.32
CA PRO A 330 -16.50 -2.85 13.09
C PRO A 330 -15.19 -3.32 13.73
N TYR A 331 -14.27 -2.42 14.04
CA TYR A 331 -12.92 -2.74 14.53
C TYR A 331 -12.72 -2.41 16.03
N SER A 332 -13.59 -1.62 16.65
CA SER A 332 -13.43 -1.14 18.03
C SER A 332 -13.45 -2.24 19.09
N LYS A 333 -13.90 -3.44 18.74
CA LYS A 333 -13.90 -4.63 19.61
C LYS A 333 -12.56 -5.37 19.65
N TYR A 334 -11.64 -5.07 18.74
CA TYR A 334 -10.36 -5.79 18.63
C TYR A 334 -9.29 -5.18 19.54
N PRO A 335 -8.34 -5.99 20.01
CA PRO A 335 -7.35 -5.55 20.99
C PRO A 335 -6.41 -4.50 20.41
N VAL A 336 -6.03 -3.58 21.31
CA VAL A 336 -5.01 -2.55 21.10
C VAL A 336 -3.82 -2.88 21.99
N SER A 337 -2.60 -2.63 21.53
CA SER A 337 -1.38 -2.74 22.33
C SER A 337 -1.49 -1.93 23.62
N LYS A 338 -1.04 -2.49 24.76
CA LYS A 338 -1.02 -1.76 26.05
C LYS A 338 -0.22 -0.47 26.02
N GLY A 339 0.77 -0.35 25.13
CA GLY A 339 1.52 0.88 24.89
C GLY A 339 0.74 2.02 24.24
N GLY A 340 -0.55 1.81 23.97
CA GLY A 340 -1.44 2.80 23.38
C GLY A 340 -1.17 3.10 21.90
N LEU A 341 -1.89 4.08 21.35
CA LEU A 341 -1.86 4.51 19.94
C LEU A 341 -1.70 6.03 19.84
N ASP A 342 -0.92 6.64 20.72
CA ASP A 342 -0.82 8.10 20.85
C ASP A 342 -0.36 8.77 19.56
N VAL A 343 0.63 8.17 18.89
CA VAL A 343 1.12 8.68 17.60
C VAL A 343 0.05 8.54 16.51
N THR A 344 -0.63 7.42 16.46
CA THR A 344 -1.76 7.18 15.54
C THR A 344 -2.85 8.25 15.69
N TYR A 345 -3.26 8.55 16.92
CA TYR A 345 -4.26 9.60 17.20
C TYR A 345 -3.77 10.99 16.81
N TYR A 346 -2.51 11.28 17.10
CA TYR A 346 -1.89 12.55 16.70
C TYR A 346 -1.88 12.72 15.18
N LEU A 347 -1.41 11.71 14.46
CA LEU A 347 -1.34 11.72 13.00
C LEU A 347 -2.72 11.89 12.35
N SER A 348 -3.73 11.17 12.82
CA SER A 348 -5.10 11.26 12.28
C SER A 348 -5.68 12.66 12.31
N LYS A 349 -5.27 13.49 13.28
CA LYS A 349 -5.70 14.89 13.41
C LYS A 349 -4.90 15.85 12.54
N ASN A 350 -3.62 15.56 12.27
CA ASN A 350 -2.67 16.57 11.82
C ASN A 350 -2.07 16.31 10.43
N VAL A 351 -2.24 15.13 9.82
CA VAL A 351 -1.71 14.85 8.49
C VAL A 351 -2.53 15.51 7.37
N LEU A 352 -1.83 15.95 6.32
CA LEU A 352 -2.44 16.45 5.09
C LEU A 352 -1.60 16.02 3.88
N SER A 353 -2.22 15.33 2.93
CA SER A 353 -1.56 14.90 1.69
C SER A 353 -1.76 15.94 0.59
N LEU A 354 -0.66 16.35 -0.04
CA LEU A 354 -0.60 17.29 -1.15
C LEU A 354 -0.67 16.56 -2.50
N PRO A 355 -0.98 17.25 -3.61
CA PRO A 355 -0.93 16.67 -4.95
C PRO A 355 0.40 15.96 -5.21
N MET A 356 0.36 14.70 -5.67
CA MET A 356 1.56 13.89 -5.87
C MET A 356 1.41 12.95 -7.06
N HIS A 357 2.07 13.27 -8.16
CA HIS A 357 2.13 12.44 -9.37
C HIS A 357 3.37 12.81 -10.21
N PRO A 358 3.83 11.92 -11.13
CA PRO A 358 5.09 12.12 -11.85
C PRO A 358 5.05 13.26 -12.90
N TYR A 359 3.92 13.91 -13.09
CA TYR A 359 3.69 14.97 -14.09
C TYR A 359 3.43 16.34 -13.45
N LEU A 360 3.55 16.45 -12.12
CA LEU A 360 3.39 17.71 -11.40
C LEU A 360 4.59 18.64 -11.70
N LYS A 361 4.29 19.88 -12.09
CA LYS A 361 5.29 20.85 -12.51
C LYS A 361 5.86 21.63 -11.32
N GLU A 362 7.05 22.17 -11.49
CA GLU A 362 7.72 22.95 -10.44
C GLU A 362 6.94 24.23 -10.08
N ASP A 363 6.37 24.93 -11.06
CA ASP A 363 5.54 26.10 -10.85
C ASP A 363 4.24 25.78 -10.05
N GLU A 364 3.65 24.61 -10.27
CA GLU A 364 2.51 24.14 -9.48
C GLU A 364 2.92 23.85 -8.02
N ILE A 365 4.11 23.27 -7.81
CA ILE A 365 4.64 23.00 -6.46
C ILE A 365 4.92 24.30 -5.71
N ILE A 366 5.54 25.29 -6.39
CA ILE A 366 5.76 26.62 -5.84
C ILE A 366 4.43 27.25 -5.42
N TYR A 367 3.43 27.23 -6.29
CA TYR A 367 2.10 27.78 -6.02
C TYR A 367 1.43 27.10 -4.82
N ILE A 368 1.54 25.78 -4.70
CA ILE A 368 1.02 25.02 -3.54
C ILE A 368 1.72 25.47 -2.26
N SER A 369 3.07 25.53 -2.29
CA SER A 369 3.89 25.86 -1.12
C SER A 369 3.64 27.29 -0.64
N GLU A 370 3.55 28.26 -1.53
CA GLU A 370 3.22 29.65 -1.22
C GLU A 370 1.83 29.79 -0.59
N ASN A 371 0.83 29.05 -1.07
CA ASN A 371 -0.51 29.09 -0.48
C ASN A 371 -0.55 28.47 0.92
N ILE A 372 0.22 27.42 1.18
CA ILE A 372 0.37 26.88 2.55
C ILE A 372 0.99 27.94 3.46
N ASN A 373 2.08 28.58 3.04
CA ASN A 373 2.74 29.64 3.80
C ASN A 373 1.80 30.83 4.08
N ASN A 374 1.05 31.29 3.07
CA ASN A 374 0.09 32.39 3.20
C ASN A 374 -1.05 32.10 4.18
N PHE A 375 -1.43 30.83 4.34
CA PHE A 375 -2.43 30.42 5.32
C PHE A 375 -1.84 30.39 6.74
N ILE A 376 -0.65 29.81 6.91
CA ILE A 376 -0.03 29.60 8.22
C ILE A 376 0.42 30.94 8.87
N LYS A 377 0.85 31.91 8.06
CA LYS A 377 1.30 33.25 8.54
C LYS A 377 0.16 34.23 8.82
N LYS A 378 -1.09 33.85 8.56
CA LYS A 378 -2.29 34.66 8.93
C LYS A 378 -2.79 34.35 10.32
#